data_f7e8200fe959b74ef6e82696f16fffa1
#
_entry.id   f7e8200fe959b74ef6e82696f16fffa1
#
_cell.length_a   1.000
_cell.length_b   1.000
_cell.length_c   1.000
_cell.angle_alpha   90.00
_cell.angle_beta   90.00
_cell.angle_gamma   90.00
#
_symmetry.space_group_name_H-M   'P 1'
#
loop_
_entity.id
_entity.type
_entity.pdbx_description
1 polymer ?
#
loop_
_entity_poly.entity_id
_entity_poly.type
_entity_poly.pdbx_seq_one_letter_code
_entity_poly.pdbx_strand_id
1 'polypeptide(L)'
;MLYPDINSQKKTQQKLTRYRTALYLRLSREDGDKTESDSIANQRTLLEAYAADHPELCIVDEFVDDGYSGSNFERPAFQNLFKELEQGTVNCILVKDLSRFGRNYIEVGRYLERIFPVMRVRLIAVTDNYDSQSSWKTSDSIMVPMRNLLNDAYCRDISVKIKSQLAVKRKRGDFVGSFATYGYRKDPTNHSKLIVDELAAETVQDIFRWKISGMNNQSIADRLNAKKVPSPAARKLQSGAKLSLHFRKSDEPPWSAKAVDRILHNEVYIGKLVQGKTRRLDYRSKKKMNVPMRDWVIVDNTHEAIIPAEQFELVRRILETETRRPNGAETVALFAGFLYCGDCGSRLVRRLASYKGKRYVYYQCSGSKQNKGSCTSHNLRDEKLYNIVRNALQMQIQIVMEEAEFVESIRQAQQEPYRMRRIERQIRQLTAEKARTQGIKEKLYGDYAEEILTREDFLNYNELYSKRIEEYDRKITELEAERQNLQTAPNAYPFLDVYRKYRKLEEITRPMIVELIEKIEVYEGNRVEITFRFQDEIADLLEELHQKQMGQREVSA
;
A
#
# COMPACT_ATOMS: atom_id res chain seq x y z
N MET A 1 32.33 62.94 -76.71
CA MET A 1 31.49 63.39 -75.58
C MET A 1 31.52 62.35 -74.51
N LEU A 2 32.19 62.70 -73.44
CA LEU A 2 32.46 61.85 -72.29
C LEU A 2 31.27 61.74 -71.38
N TYR A 3 30.83 60.52 -70.98
CA TYR A 3 29.94 60.31 -69.85
C TYR A 3 30.77 60.12 -68.57
N PRO A 4 30.44 60.78 -67.46
CA PRO A 4 31.15 60.52 -66.19
C PRO A 4 30.55 59.36 -65.45
N ASP A 5 31.46 58.50 -64.96
CA ASP A 5 31.25 57.45 -64.01
C ASP A 5 30.64 58.00 -62.72
N ILE A 6 29.47 57.44 -62.29
CA ILE A 6 28.93 57.64 -60.97
C ILE A 6 28.83 56.29 -60.30
N ASN A 7 29.98 55.82 -59.78
CA ASN A 7 30.04 54.70 -58.84
C ASN A 7 30.26 55.24 -57.43
N SER A 8 29.20 55.87 -56.86
CA SER A 8 29.22 56.26 -55.45
C SER A 8 28.63 55.10 -54.60
N GLN A 9 29.52 54.40 -53.94
CA GLN A 9 29.24 53.41 -52.93
C GLN A 9 28.31 53.95 -51.86
N LYS A 10 27.03 53.62 -51.91
CA LYS A 10 26.16 53.67 -50.73
C LYS A 10 26.48 52.42 -49.88
N LYS A 11 27.44 52.48 -48.94
CA LYS A 11 27.50 51.66 -47.75
C LYS A 11 26.25 51.93 -46.90
N THR A 12 25.22 51.16 -47.09
CA THR A 12 24.08 51.12 -46.17
C THR A 12 24.58 50.61 -44.84
N GLN A 13 24.81 51.47 -43.87
CA GLN A 13 24.97 51.06 -42.47
C GLN A 13 23.67 50.42 -42.07
N GLN A 14 23.64 49.09 -42.07
CA GLN A 14 22.62 48.29 -41.35
C GLN A 14 22.73 48.70 -39.87
N LYS A 15 21.74 49.40 -39.35
CA LYS A 15 21.55 49.63 -37.92
C LYS A 15 21.47 48.27 -37.28
N LEU A 16 22.51 47.83 -36.57
CA LEU A 16 22.50 46.60 -35.76
C LEU A 16 21.36 46.72 -34.75
N THR A 17 20.30 45.99 -34.99
CA THR A 17 19.17 45.95 -34.07
C THR A 17 19.64 45.14 -32.84
N ARG A 18 19.90 45.80 -31.73
CA ARG A 18 20.30 45.14 -30.49
C ARG A 18 19.10 44.45 -29.85
N TYR A 19 19.23 43.16 -29.56
CA TYR A 19 18.22 42.37 -28.88
C TYR A 19 18.52 42.31 -27.39
N ARG A 20 17.53 42.68 -26.56
CA ARG A 20 17.57 42.49 -25.11
C ARG A 20 17.26 41.02 -24.82
N THR A 21 18.28 40.24 -24.56
CA THR A 21 18.24 38.79 -24.56
C THR A 21 18.16 38.25 -23.13
N ALA A 22 17.18 37.39 -22.85
CA ALA A 22 17.11 36.59 -21.63
C ALA A 22 17.65 35.18 -21.87
N LEU A 23 18.48 34.70 -20.97
CA LEU A 23 18.88 33.31 -20.93
C LEU A 23 17.79 32.50 -20.20
N TYR A 24 17.30 31.44 -20.83
CA TYR A 24 16.36 30.54 -20.17
C TYR A 24 16.95 29.14 -20.03
N LEU A 25 17.14 28.72 -18.78
CA LEU A 25 17.79 27.48 -18.37
C LEU A 25 16.79 26.56 -17.68
N ARG A 26 16.79 25.26 -18.01
CA ARG A 26 15.88 24.30 -17.38
C ARG A 26 16.51 22.93 -17.18
N LEU A 27 16.32 22.37 -15.97
CA LEU A 27 16.66 21.00 -15.66
C LEU A 27 15.44 20.26 -15.09
N SER A 28 15.25 18.99 -15.45
CA SER A 28 14.21 18.14 -14.86
C SER A 28 14.76 17.37 -13.67
N ARG A 29 13.91 17.03 -12.68
CA ARG A 29 14.28 16.22 -11.50
C ARG A 29 14.84 14.83 -11.82
N GLU A 30 14.69 14.37 -13.04
CA GLU A 30 15.16 13.05 -13.49
C GLU A 30 16.66 13.04 -13.84
N ASP A 31 17.30 14.20 -13.93
CA ASP A 31 18.67 14.34 -14.41
C ASP A 31 19.72 14.47 -13.29
N GLY A 32 19.38 14.19 -12.00
CA GLY A 32 20.38 13.95 -10.95
C GLY A 32 20.31 14.80 -9.67
N ASP A 33 20.58 14.13 -8.56
CA ASP A 33 20.70 14.63 -7.17
C ASP A 33 22.05 15.35 -6.91
N LYS A 34 22.35 16.45 -7.59
CA LYS A 34 23.55 17.25 -7.25
C LYS A 34 23.22 18.73 -7.12
N THR A 35 23.79 19.34 -6.09
CA THR A 35 23.87 20.80 -5.89
C THR A 35 24.21 21.52 -7.18
N GLU A 36 23.42 22.54 -7.55
CA GLU A 36 23.44 23.31 -8.81
C GLU A 36 24.08 22.49 -9.92
N SER A 37 23.28 21.68 -10.60
CA SER A 37 23.82 20.60 -11.41
C SER A 37 24.78 21.18 -12.45
N ASP A 38 25.92 20.52 -12.65
CA ASP A 38 26.87 20.77 -13.74
C ASP A 38 26.17 21.04 -15.09
N SER A 39 24.93 20.57 -15.22
CA SER A 39 24.07 20.77 -16.38
C SER A 39 23.48 22.19 -16.51
N ILE A 40 23.11 22.92 -15.44
CA ILE A 40 22.65 24.32 -15.52
C ILE A 40 23.86 25.22 -15.79
N ALA A 41 24.97 25.01 -15.06
CA ALA A 41 26.24 25.72 -15.28
C ALA A 41 26.74 25.55 -16.72
N ASN A 42 26.71 24.31 -17.24
CA ASN A 42 27.12 24.02 -18.61
C ASN A 42 26.18 24.68 -19.65
N GLN A 43 24.85 24.74 -19.37
CA GLN A 43 23.92 25.47 -20.25
C GLN A 43 24.24 26.96 -20.25
N ARG A 44 24.49 27.57 -19.10
CA ARG A 44 24.84 28.97 -18.94
C ARG A 44 26.10 29.31 -19.74
N THR A 45 27.19 28.57 -19.52
CA THR A 45 28.46 28.77 -20.24
C THR A 45 28.29 28.68 -21.75
N LEU A 46 27.51 27.73 -22.25
CA LEU A 46 27.23 27.56 -23.68
C LEU A 46 26.49 28.79 -24.23
N LEU A 47 25.46 29.31 -23.54
CA LEU A 47 24.63 30.41 -24.00
C LEU A 47 25.36 31.73 -23.91
N GLU A 48 26.18 31.94 -22.89
CA GLU A 48 27.06 33.12 -22.75
C GLU A 48 28.13 33.19 -23.88
N ALA A 49 28.76 32.04 -24.17
CA ALA A 49 29.71 31.94 -25.26
C ALA A 49 29.03 32.26 -26.62
N TYR A 50 27.84 31.72 -26.86
CA TYR A 50 27.07 32.00 -28.07
C TYR A 50 26.73 33.50 -28.19
N ALA A 51 26.29 34.11 -27.08
CA ALA A 51 25.96 35.53 -27.06
C ALA A 51 27.20 36.43 -27.29
N ALA A 52 28.38 36.00 -26.79
CA ALA A 52 29.63 36.74 -27.03
C ALA A 52 30.04 36.75 -28.50
N ASP A 53 29.75 35.69 -29.24
CA ASP A 53 30.01 35.60 -30.69
C ASP A 53 28.94 36.36 -31.52
N HIS A 54 27.86 36.87 -30.91
CA HIS A 54 26.76 37.56 -31.58
C HIS A 54 26.50 38.94 -30.95
N PRO A 55 27.21 39.98 -31.42
CA PRO A 55 27.19 41.35 -30.82
C PRO A 55 25.80 42.01 -30.79
N GLU A 56 24.86 41.52 -31.59
CA GLU A 56 23.47 41.98 -31.55
C GLU A 56 22.68 41.50 -30.33
N LEU A 57 23.16 40.43 -29.63
CA LEU A 57 22.50 39.88 -28.46
C LEU A 57 23.09 40.50 -27.18
N CYS A 58 22.27 41.27 -26.48
CA CYS A 58 22.64 41.85 -25.19
C CYS A 58 21.92 41.08 -24.09
N ILE A 59 22.65 40.31 -23.32
CA ILE A 59 22.09 39.57 -22.16
C ILE A 59 21.67 40.60 -21.11
N VAL A 60 20.39 40.59 -20.73
CA VAL A 60 19.80 41.50 -19.74
C VAL A 60 19.37 40.77 -18.47
N ASP A 61 18.98 39.50 -18.58
CA ASP A 61 18.53 38.70 -17.42
C ASP A 61 18.66 37.20 -17.68
N GLU A 62 18.56 36.42 -16.59
CA GLU A 62 18.62 34.95 -16.57
C GLU A 62 17.44 34.38 -15.80
N PHE A 63 16.77 33.34 -16.37
CA PHE A 63 15.64 32.66 -15.80
C PHE A 63 15.93 31.16 -15.69
N VAL A 64 15.88 30.63 -14.45
CA VAL A 64 16.24 29.24 -14.16
C VAL A 64 15.07 28.48 -13.55
N ASP A 65 14.61 27.42 -14.22
CA ASP A 65 13.63 26.46 -13.72
C ASP A 65 14.33 25.12 -13.40
N ASP A 66 14.95 25.02 -12.24
CA ASP A 66 15.56 23.77 -11.76
C ASP A 66 14.51 22.85 -11.14
N GLY A 67 14.53 21.56 -11.55
CA GLY A 67 13.60 20.54 -11.07
C GLY A 67 12.19 20.59 -11.69
N TYR A 68 11.98 21.36 -12.77
CA TYR A 68 10.70 21.46 -13.46
C TYR A 68 10.67 20.70 -14.78
N SER A 69 9.55 19.97 -15.01
CA SER A 69 9.32 19.26 -16.28
C SER A 69 9.05 20.23 -17.43
N GLY A 70 9.53 19.90 -18.64
CA GLY A 70 9.20 20.63 -19.86
C GLY A 70 7.80 20.41 -20.42
N SER A 71 6.94 19.63 -19.76
CA SER A 71 5.62 19.22 -20.25
C SER A 71 4.54 20.29 -20.17
N ASN A 72 4.72 21.33 -19.37
CA ASN A 72 3.83 22.49 -19.27
C ASN A 72 4.62 23.79 -19.09
N PHE A 73 3.96 24.94 -19.23
CA PHE A 73 4.52 26.29 -19.07
C PHE A 73 4.15 26.94 -17.72
N GLU A 74 3.58 26.19 -16.77
CA GLU A 74 3.30 26.65 -15.39
C GLU A 74 4.56 26.57 -14.51
N ARG A 75 5.65 27.15 -14.98
CA ARG A 75 6.96 27.18 -14.32
C ARG A 75 7.25 28.58 -13.81
N PRO A 76 7.73 28.76 -12.56
CA PRO A 76 7.90 30.07 -11.97
C PRO A 76 8.83 31.00 -12.76
N ALA A 77 10.00 30.51 -13.17
CA ALA A 77 10.94 31.33 -13.93
C ALA A 77 10.43 31.65 -15.35
N PHE A 78 9.75 30.68 -16.00
CA PHE A 78 9.11 30.94 -17.28
C PHE A 78 7.99 32.00 -17.20
N GLN A 79 7.16 31.95 -16.15
CA GLN A 79 6.10 32.92 -15.92
C GLN A 79 6.67 34.33 -15.68
N ASN A 80 7.79 34.47 -14.99
CA ASN A 80 8.47 35.75 -14.81
C ASN A 80 9.09 36.24 -16.12
N LEU A 81 9.79 35.36 -16.86
CA LEU A 81 10.27 35.67 -18.20
C LEU A 81 9.14 36.18 -19.10
N PHE A 82 7.96 35.54 -19.07
CA PHE A 82 6.83 35.91 -19.88
C PHE A 82 6.31 37.32 -19.55
N LYS A 83 6.28 37.70 -18.27
CA LYS A 83 5.94 39.08 -17.85
C LYS A 83 6.94 40.11 -18.38
N GLU A 84 8.23 39.81 -18.36
CA GLU A 84 9.27 40.69 -18.92
C GLU A 84 9.15 40.83 -20.45
N LEU A 85 8.72 39.76 -21.14
CA LEU A 85 8.39 39.82 -22.56
C LEU A 85 7.16 40.71 -22.84
N GLU A 86 6.10 40.61 -22.02
CA GLU A 86 4.89 41.44 -22.13
C GLU A 86 5.20 42.94 -21.88
N GLN A 87 6.09 43.22 -20.93
CA GLN A 87 6.55 44.59 -20.63
C GLN A 87 7.52 45.13 -21.70
N GLY A 88 8.03 44.22 -22.55
CA GLY A 88 8.98 44.60 -23.59
C GLY A 88 10.39 44.89 -23.06
N THR A 89 10.73 44.57 -21.81
CA THR A 89 12.08 44.67 -21.24
C THR A 89 13.01 43.65 -21.87
N VAL A 90 12.46 42.48 -22.25
CA VAL A 90 13.11 41.41 -23.02
C VAL A 90 12.43 41.26 -24.37
N ASN A 91 13.18 41.05 -25.45
CA ASN A 91 12.65 40.79 -26.80
C ASN A 91 13.36 39.65 -27.53
N CYS A 92 14.28 38.94 -26.82
CA CYS A 92 14.94 37.74 -27.33
C CYS A 92 15.08 36.73 -26.21
N ILE A 93 14.82 35.46 -26.51
CA ILE A 93 15.04 34.32 -25.60
C ILE A 93 16.13 33.45 -26.20
N LEU A 94 17.14 33.12 -25.40
CA LEU A 94 18.22 32.22 -25.78
C LEU A 94 18.13 30.93 -24.92
N VAL A 95 18.01 29.79 -25.58
CA VAL A 95 17.93 28.49 -24.95
C VAL A 95 18.96 27.53 -25.55
N LYS A 96 19.37 26.52 -24.79
CA LYS A 96 20.28 25.48 -25.32
C LYS A 96 19.64 24.75 -26.50
N ASP A 97 18.45 24.21 -26.29
CA ASP A 97 17.66 23.47 -27.28
C ASP A 97 16.15 23.70 -27.06
N LEU A 98 15.33 23.37 -28.05
CA LEU A 98 13.87 23.54 -27.97
C LEU A 98 13.24 22.70 -26.88
N SER A 99 13.87 21.57 -26.45
CA SER A 99 13.37 20.75 -25.36
C SER A 99 13.50 21.46 -24.02
N ARG A 100 14.48 22.37 -23.85
CA ARG A 100 14.63 23.23 -22.66
C ARG A 100 13.51 24.28 -22.62
N PHE A 101 13.13 24.84 -23.76
CA PHE A 101 11.98 25.71 -23.85
C PHE A 101 10.68 24.97 -23.51
N GLY A 102 10.40 23.86 -24.17
CA GLY A 102 9.23 23.01 -23.86
C GLY A 102 9.25 21.66 -24.57
N ARG A 103 8.60 20.66 -23.95
CA ARG A 103 8.45 19.32 -24.53
C ARG A 103 7.03 19.07 -25.09
N ASN A 104 6.08 19.96 -24.81
CA ASN A 104 4.72 19.86 -25.36
C ASN A 104 4.66 20.62 -26.69
N TYR A 105 4.62 19.89 -27.79
CA TYR A 105 4.67 20.46 -29.14
C TYR A 105 3.52 21.41 -29.44
N ILE A 106 2.33 21.19 -28.86
CA ILE A 106 1.16 22.06 -29.06
C ILE A 106 1.40 23.44 -28.44
N GLU A 107 1.87 23.46 -27.20
CA GLU A 107 2.15 24.71 -26.49
C GLU A 107 3.38 25.42 -27.08
N VAL A 108 4.46 24.67 -27.37
CA VAL A 108 5.65 25.21 -28.01
C VAL A 108 5.28 25.82 -29.37
N GLY A 109 4.51 25.10 -30.20
CA GLY A 109 4.02 25.61 -31.49
C GLY A 109 3.16 26.88 -31.31
N ARG A 110 2.28 26.92 -30.30
CA ARG A 110 1.48 28.11 -29.99
C ARG A 110 2.35 29.33 -29.67
N TYR A 111 3.42 29.17 -28.90
CA TYR A 111 4.35 30.26 -28.61
C TYR A 111 5.12 30.69 -29.85
N LEU A 112 5.69 29.74 -30.60
CA LEU A 112 6.53 30.03 -31.77
C LEU A 112 5.77 30.60 -32.96
N GLU A 113 4.56 30.11 -33.23
CA GLU A 113 3.81 30.43 -34.44
C GLU A 113 2.78 31.54 -34.22
N ARG A 114 2.28 31.76 -32.99
CA ARG A 114 1.23 32.71 -32.71
C ARG A 114 1.63 33.83 -31.75
N ILE A 115 2.22 33.50 -30.60
CA ILE A 115 2.46 34.46 -29.52
C ILE A 115 3.71 35.29 -29.81
N PHE A 116 4.86 34.66 -30.02
CA PHE A 116 6.13 35.37 -30.25
C PHE A 116 6.16 36.22 -31.50
N PRO A 117 5.57 35.82 -32.66
CA PRO A 117 5.48 36.71 -33.81
C PRO A 117 4.69 37.99 -33.54
N VAL A 118 3.56 37.89 -32.82
CA VAL A 118 2.74 39.05 -32.45
C VAL A 118 3.49 39.96 -31.47
N MET A 119 4.21 39.41 -30.51
CA MET A 119 5.02 40.15 -29.53
C MET A 119 6.39 40.58 -30.09
N ARG A 120 6.75 40.19 -31.30
CA ARG A 120 8.06 40.44 -31.95
C ARG A 120 9.23 39.92 -31.11
N VAL A 121 9.04 38.75 -30.46
CA VAL A 121 10.05 38.08 -29.64
C VAL A 121 10.82 37.09 -30.51
N ARG A 122 12.16 37.23 -30.55
CA ARG A 122 13.07 36.27 -31.20
C ARG A 122 13.38 35.13 -30.25
N LEU A 123 13.26 33.85 -30.68
CA LEU A 123 13.73 32.69 -29.95
C LEU A 123 14.89 32.03 -30.70
N ILE A 124 15.99 31.80 -30.02
CA ILE A 124 17.17 31.10 -30.52
C ILE A 124 17.41 29.85 -29.69
N ALA A 125 17.50 28.70 -30.35
CA ALA A 125 17.90 27.44 -29.73
C ALA A 125 19.25 26.98 -30.33
N VAL A 126 20.32 27.13 -29.54
CA VAL A 126 21.71 27.04 -30.01
C VAL A 126 22.04 25.67 -30.62
N THR A 127 21.83 24.59 -29.87
CA THR A 127 22.18 23.25 -30.35
C THR A 127 21.25 22.71 -31.43
N ASP A 128 20.04 23.25 -31.54
CA ASP A 128 19.09 22.91 -32.60
C ASP A 128 19.31 23.76 -33.88
N ASN A 129 20.26 24.70 -33.83
CA ASN A 129 20.52 25.66 -34.91
C ASN A 129 19.23 26.34 -35.40
N TYR A 130 18.35 26.66 -34.42
CA TYR A 130 17.04 27.26 -34.68
C TYR A 130 17.04 28.74 -34.27
N ASP A 131 16.57 29.60 -35.21
CA ASP A 131 16.34 31.00 -34.97
C ASP A 131 15.00 31.39 -35.60
N SER A 132 14.05 31.85 -34.75
CA SER A 132 12.72 32.22 -35.21
C SER A 132 12.70 33.29 -36.28
N GLN A 133 13.72 34.18 -36.33
CA GLN A 133 13.80 35.26 -37.33
C GLN A 133 14.21 34.74 -38.71
N SER A 134 15.07 33.71 -38.79
CA SER A 134 15.45 33.08 -40.05
C SER A 134 14.35 32.15 -40.56
N SER A 135 13.66 31.44 -39.66
CA SER A 135 12.60 30.47 -40.00
C SER A 135 11.33 31.11 -40.55
N TRP A 136 11.10 32.42 -40.30
CA TRP A 136 9.97 33.14 -40.93
C TRP A 136 10.14 33.37 -42.44
N LYS A 137 11.34 33.14 -42.95
CA LYS A 137 11.68 33.36 -44.37
C LYS A 137 11.88 32.10 -45.21
N THR A 138 11.93 30.90 -44.60
CA THR A 138 12.30 29.66 -45.29
C THR A 138 11.40 28.48 -44.88
N SER A 139 11.39 27.41 -45.70
CA SER A 139 10.62 26.15 -45.55
C SER A 139 10.87 25.36 -44.25
N ASP A 140 11.61 25.90 -43.29
CA ASP A 140 11.92 25.27 -41.97
C ASP A 140 10.71 25.16 -41.01
N SER A 141 9.56 25.71 -41.43
CA SER A 141 8.33 25.62 -40.65
C SER A 141 7.85 24.20 -40.35
N ILE A 142 8.27 23.19 -41.14
CA ILE A 142 7.90 21.80 -40.97
C ILE A 142 8.85 21.07 -40.00
N MET A 143 10.12 21.45 -39.93
CA MET A 143 11.14 20.77 -39.13
C MET A 143 10.89 20.94 -37.61
N VAL A 144 10.45 22.11 -37.17
CA VAL A 144 10.20 22.39 -35.76
C VAL A 144 8.99 21.58 -35.21
N PRO A 145 7.82 21.59 -35.86
CA PRO A 145 6.70 20.72 -35.48
C PRO A 145 7.09 19.24 -35.48
N MET A 146 7.89 18.80 -36.47
CA MET A 146 8.31 17.41 -36.55
C MET A 146 9.25 17.01 -35.40
N ARG A 147 10.24 17.82 -35.02
CA ARG A 147 11.09 17.62 -33.85
C ARG A 147 10.29 17.57 -32.55
N ASN A 148 9.33 18.49 -32.40
CA ASN A 148 8.46 18.54 -31.24
C ASN A 148 7.56 17.29 -31.15
N LEU A 149 7.05 16.81 -32.28
CA LEU A 149 6.28 15.57 -32.36
C LEU A 149 7.12 14.36 -31.94
N LEU A 150 8.37 14.26 -32.44
CA LEU A 150 9.31 13.19 -32.07
C LEU A 150 9.65 13.22 -30.57
N ASN A 151 9.91 14.40 -30.00
CA ASN A 151 10.16 14.56 -28.58
C ASN A 151 8.94 14.15 -27.72
N ASP A 152 7.74 14.47 -28.14
CA ASP A 152 6.50 14.06 -27.46
C ASP A 152 6.30 12.54 -27.55
N ALA A 153 6.50 11.96 -28.72
CA ALA A 153 6.45 10.52 -28.92
C ALA A 153 7.46 9.78 -28.02
N TYR A 154 8.69 10.30 -27.91
CA TYR A 154 9.71 9.75 -27.02
C TYR A 154 9.32 9.83 -25.54
N CYS A 155 8.81 10.97 -25.08
CA CYS A 155 8.30 11.11 -23.71
C CYS A 155 7.15 10.13 -23.40
N ARG A 156 6.26 9.91 -24.39
CA ARG A 156 5.16 8.94 -24.29
C ARG A 156 5.69 7.52 -24.18
N ASP A 157 6.66 7.13 -25.03
CA ASP A 157 7.27 5.80 -25.02
C ASP A 157 7.97 5.51 -23.67
N ILE A 158 8.78 6.46 -23.16
CA ILE A 158 9.39 6.35 -21.83
C ILE A 158 8.31 6.15 -20.75
N SER A 159 7.24 6.94 -20.81
CA SER A 159 6.15 6.82 -19.82
C SER A 159 5.50 5.43 -19.86
N VAL A 160 5.30 4.85 -21.04
CA VAL A 160 4.76 3.49 -21.20
C VAL A 160 5.73 2.47 -20.62
N LYS A 161 7.02 2.56 -20.95
CA LYS A 161 8.06 1.66 -20.44
C LYS A 161 8.17 1.69 -18.91
N ILE A 162 8.19 2.88 -18.31
CA ILE A 162 8.20 3.03 -16.84
C ILE A 162 6.95 2.41 -16.22
N LYS A 163 5.75 2.67 -16.77
CA LYS A 163 4.50 2.10 -16.27
C LYS A 163 4.51 0.56 -16.34
N SER A 164 5.01 0.00 -17.43
CA SER A 164 5.15 -1.45 -17.61
C SER A 164 6.12 -2.06 -16.60
N GLN A 165 7.29 -1.48 -16.42
CA GLN A 165 8.26 -1.94 -15.42
C GLN A 165 7.71 -1.87 -14.00
N LEU A 166 7.02 -0.78 -13.64
CA LEU A 166 6.38 -0.64 -12.33
C LEU A 166 5.25 -1.67 -12.14
N ALA A 167 4.52 -2.02 -13.19
CA ALA A 167 3.50 -3.07 -13.13
C ALA A 167 4.12 -4.45 -12.85
N VAL A 168 5.22 -4.79 -13.52
CA VAL A 168 5.97 -6.04 -13.28
C VAL A 168 6.50 -6.08 -11.85
N LYS A 169 7.16 -5.01 -11.38
CA LYS A 169 7.67 -4.93 -10.00
C LYS A 169 6.56 -5.14 -8.98
N ARG A 170 5.40 -4.46 -9.14
CA ARG A 170 4.26 -4.63 -8.22
C ARG A 170 3.77 -6.08 -8.18
N LYS A 171 3.64 -6.75 -9.33
CA LYS A 171 3.22 -8.16 -9.40
C LYS A 171 4.20 -9.12 -8.73
N ARG A 172 5.51 -8.78 -8.68
CA ARG A 172 6.52 -9.54 -7.94
C ARG A 172 6.48 -9.32 -6.43
N GLY A 173 5.69 -8.37 -5.95
CA GLY A 173 5.71 -7.98 -4.54
C GLY A 173 6.82 -6.98 -4.19
N ASP A 174 7.46 -6.34 -5.17
CA ASP A 174 8.44 -5.29 -4.92
C ASP A 174 7.75 -4.01 -4.44
N PHE A 175 8.29 -3.39 -3.40
CA PHE A 175 7.81 -2.10 -2.92
C PHE A 175 8.28 -0.97 -3.84
N VAL A 176 7.34 -0.30 -4.52
CA VAL A 176 7.63 0.79 -5.46
C VAL A 176 7.39 2.20 -4.91
N GLY A 177 7.05 2.32 -3.62
CA GLY A 177 6.82 3.61 -2.97
C GLY A 177 8.12 4.40 -2.78
N SER A 178 8.06 5.73 -2.86
CA SER A 178 9.21 6.61 -2.59
C SER A 178 9.69 6.50 -1.15
N PHE A 179 8.75 6.40 -0.20
CA PHE A 179 9.01 6.29 1.24
C PHE A 179 8.41 5.00 1.77
N ALA A 180 9.13 4.34 2.68
CA ALA A 180 8.59 3.20 3.41
C ALA A 180 7.38 3.61 4.26
N THR A 181 6.48 2.65 4.50
CA THR A 181 5.36 2.81 5.43
C THR A 181 5.91 2.94 6.86
N TYR A 182 5.27 3.76 7.71
CA TYR A 182 5.64 3.88 9.13
C TYR A 182 5.66 2.50 9.80
N GLY A 183 6.67 2.21 10.59
CA GLY A 183 6.92 0.86 11.12
C GLY A 183 7.91 0.04 10.29
N TYR A 184 8.19 0.47 9.06
CA TYR A 184 9.15 -0.16 8.16
C TYR A 184 10.17 0.83 7.64
N ARG A 185 11.31 0.33 7.21
CA ARG A 185 12.34 1.03 6.43
C ARG A 185 12.65 0.24 5.16
N LYS A 186 13.22 0.90 4.16
CA LYS A 186 13.72 0.20 2.99
C LYS A 186 15.01 -0.53 3.32
N ASP A 187 15.17 -1.73 2.77
CA ASP A 187 16.42 -2.47 2.87
C ASP A 187 17.55 -1.68 2.18
N PRO A 188 18.68 -1.42 2.87
CA PRO A 188 19.81 -0.72 2.28
C PRO A 188 20.40 -1.41 1.05
N THR A 189 20.32 -2.75 0.99
CA THR A 189 20.83 -3.56 -0.13
C THR A 189 19.83 -3.69 -1.27
N ASN A 190 18.54 -3.65 -0.97
CA ASN A 190 17.47 -3.76 -1.95
C ASN A 190 16.30 -2.81 -1.61
N HIS A 191 16.33 -1.60 -2.16
CA HIS A 191 15.31 -0.57 -1.93
C HIS A 191 13.87 -0.97 -2.33
N SER A 192 13.69 -2.11 -2.98
CA SER A 192 12.38 -2.67 -3.30
C SER A 192 11.82 -3.58 -2.19
N LYS A 193 12.57 -3.84 -1.12
CA LYS A 193 12.13 -4.62 0.04
C LYS A 193 11.89 -3.73 1.26
N LEU A 194 10.92 -4.13 2.09
CA LEU A 194 10.63 -3.52 3.38
C LEU A 194 11.20 -4.41 4.48
N ILE A 195 11.90 -3.80 5.44
CA ILE A 195 12.37 -4.42 6.67
C ILE A 195 11.78 -3.68 7.86
N VAL A 196 11.57 -4.37 8.96
CA VAL A 196 10.98 -3.81 10.18
C VAL A 196 11.91 -2.73 10.75
N ASP A 197 11.33 -1.61 11.18
CA ASP A 197 11.97 -0.57 11.97
C ASP A 197 11.48 -0.73 13.41
N GLU A 198 12.27 -1.36 14.27
CA GLU A 198 11.89 -1.80 15.61
C GLU A 198 11.18 -0.71 16.43
N LEU A 199 11.78 0.48 16.51
CA LEU A 199 11.23 1.61 17.28
C LEU A 199 9.86 2.08 16.75
N ALA A 200 9.69 2.08 15.43
CA ALA A 200 8.43 2.47 14.84
C ALA A 200 7.41 1.33 14.85
N ALA A 201 7.87 0.08 14.80
CA ALA A 201 7.04 -1.11 14.88
C ALA A 201 6.38 -1.23 16.27
N GLU A 202 7.12 -0.98 17.35
CA GLU A 202 6.54 -0.91 18.71
C GLU A 202 5.39 0.10 18.80
N THR A 203 5.56 1.27 18.18
CA THR A 203 4.50 2.27 18.12
C THR A 203 3.27 1.77 17.36
N VAL A 204 3.46 1.04 16.26
CA VAL A 204 2.35 0.43 15.51
C VAL A 204 1.64 -0.62 16.36
N GLN A 205 2.38 -1.49 17.05
CA GLN A 205 1.82 -2.49 17.96
C GLN A 205 1.03 -1.84 19.10
N ASP A 206 1.54 -0.75 19.68
CA ASP A 206 0.84 0.01 20.71
C ASP A 206 -0.48 0.61 20.19
N ILE A 207 -0.49 1.17 18.97
CA ILE A 207 -1.69 1.71 18.34
C ILE A 207 -2.77 0.61 18.21
N PHE A 208 -2.39 -0.57 17.73
CA PHE A 208 -3.31 -1.72 17.60
C PHE A 208 -3.79 -2.20 18.97
N ARG A 209 -2.91 -2.33 19.96
CA ARG A 209 -3.23 -2.73 21.33
C ARG A 209 -4.22 -1.76 22.00
N TRP A 210 -3.98 -0.45 21.89
CA TRP A 210 -4.88 0.57 22.43
C TRP A 210 -6.22 0.61 21.69
N LYS A 211 -6.22 0.36 20.39
CA LYS A 211 -7.48 0.23 19.65
C LYS A 211 -8.30 -0.96 20.13
N ILE A 212 -7.67 -2.10 20.31
CA ILE A 212 -8.29 -3.32 20.87
C ILE A 212 -8.82 -3.05 22.29
N SER A 213 -8.10 -2.31 23.13
CA SER A 213 -8.59 -1.92 24.47
C SER A 213 -9.75 -0.91 24.47
N GLY A 214 -10.22 -0.49 23.29
CA GLY A 214 -11.40 0.37 23.12
C GLY A 214 -11.09 1.85 23.01
N MET A 215 -9.83 2.29 22.91
CA MET A 215 -9.49 3.69 22.68
C MET A 215 -9.94 4.14 21.29
N ASN A 216 -10.45 5.37 21.17
CA ASN A 216 -10.73 5.94 19.86
C ASN A 216 -9.47 6.54 19.21
N ASN A 217 -9.53 6.76 17.88
CA ASN A 217 -8.37 7.22 17.11
C ASN A 217 -7.82 8.57 17.60
N GLN A 218 -8.66 9.47 18.11
CA GLN A 218 -8.23 10.77 18.65
C GLN A 218 -7.47 10.58 19.97
N SER A 219 -8.00 9.79 20.91
CA SER A 219 -7.31 9.52 22.19
C SER A 219 -5.97 8.82 22.00
N ILE A 220 -5.87 7.92 20.99
CA ILE A 220 -4.58 7.30 20.61
C ILE A 220 -3.60 8.36 20.10
N ALA A 221 -4.05 9.27 19.22
CA ALA A 221 -3.22 10.35 18.71
C ALA A 221 -2.75 11.30 19.85
N ASP A 222 -3.65 11.68 20.76
CA ASP A 222 -3.34 12.54 21.89
C ASP A 222 -2.32 11.89 22.84
N ARG A 223 -2.47 10.58 23.08
CA ARG A 223 -1.52 9.80 23.89
C ARG A 223 -0.12 9.71 23.26
N LEU A 224 -0.05 9.52 21.93
CA LEU A 224 1.23 9.53 21.21
C LEU A 224 1.90 10.90 21.24
N ASN A 225 1.10 11.98 21.10
CA ASN A 225 1.60 13.35 21.22
C ASN A 225 2.10 13.66 22.64
N ALA A 226 1.39 13.22 23.68
CA ALA A 226 1.82 13.36 25.06
C ALA A 226 3.15 12.63 25.34
N LYS A 227 3.33 11.46 24.74
CA LYS A 227 4.59 10.69 24.79
C LYS A 227 5.70 11.26 23.88
N LYS A 228 5.44 12.33 23.12
CA LYS A 228 6.36 12.93 22.14
C LYS A 228 6.90 11.94 21.11
N VAL A 229 6.09 10.94 20.72
CA VAL A 229 6.46 9.98 19.68
C VAL A 229 6.40 10.68 18.31
N PRO A 230 7.45 10.64 17.48
CA PRO A 230 7.43 11.28 16.16
C PRO A 230 6.32 10.69 15.26
N SER A 231 5.52 11.56 14.67
CA SER A 231 4.48 11.15 13.72
C SER A 231 5.09 10.64 12.40
N PRO A 232 4.32 9.91 11.56
CA PRO A 232 4.79 9.49 10.23
C PRO A 232 5.28 10.65 9.34
N ALA A 233 4.71 11.85 9.52
CA ALA A 233 5.12 13.04 8.81
C ALA A 233 6.41 13.61 9.38
N ALA A 234 6.54 13.67 10.72
CA ALA A 234 7.77 14.11 11.41
C ALA A 234 8.96 13.22 11.05
N ARG A 235 8.80 11.90 11.05
CA ARG A 235 9.87 10.96 10.64
C ARG A 235 10.31 11.15 9.19
N LYS A 236 9.38 11.43 8.27
CA LYS A 236 9.74 11.73 6.88
C LYS A 236 10.54 13.02 6.76
N LEU A 237 10.22 14.04 7.55
CA LEU A 237 11.01 15.28 7.59
C LEU A 237 12.42 15.03 8.14
N GLN A 238 12.53 14.25 9.23
CA GLN A 238 13.82 13.86 9.81
C GLN A 238 14.69 13.06 8.82
N SER A 239 14.09 12.27 7.94
CA SER A 239 14.80 11.53 6.88
C SER A 239 15.16 12.40 5.65
N GLY A 240 15.03 13.73 5.72
CA GLY A 240 15.38 14.65 4.64
C GLY A 240 14.35 14.76 3.51
N ALA A 241 13.14 14.21 3.69
CA ALA A 241 12.11 14.28 2.68
C ALA A 241 11.60 15.72 2.47
N LYS A 242 11.69 16.24 1.25
CA LYS A 242 11.07 17.52 0.86
C LYS A 242 9.54 17.33 0.82
N LEU A 243 8.84 17.60 1.94
CA LEU A 243 7.39 17.66 1.96
C LEU A 243 6.91 18.99 1.36
N SER A 244 5.83 18.96 0.57
CA SER A 244 5.26 20.20 0.01
C SER A 244 4.79 21.13 1.13
N LEU A 245 4.92 22.43 0.94
CA LEU A 245 4.57 23.50 1.89
C LEU A 245 3.15 23.37 2.48
N HIS A 246 2.19 22.76 1.75
CA HIS A 246 0.83 22.51 2.22
C HIS A 246 0.76 21.55 3.43
N PHE A 247 1.77 20.70 3.62
CA PHE A 247 1.85 19.76 4.74
C PHE A 247 2.78 20.25 5.86
N ARG A 248 3.49 21.34 5.65
CA ARG A 248 4.49 21.88 6.56
C ARG A 248 3.89 22.96 7.47
N LYS A 249 2.90 22.57 8.30
CA LYS A 249 2.32 23.47 9.31
C LYS A 249 3.23 23.65 10.54
N SER A 250 4.16 22.74 10.78
CA SER A 250 5.16 22.79 11.84
C SER A 250 6.35 21.93 11.43
N ASP A 251 7.53 22.19 12.01
CA ASP A 251 8.73 21.37 11.81
C ASP A 251 8.56 19.96 12.43
N GLU A 252 7.68 19.82 13.42
CA GLU A 252 7.27 18.54 14.01
C GLU A 252 5.75 18.38 13.95
N PRO A 253 5.20 17.89 12.83
CA PRO A 253 3.77 17.69 12.71
C PRO A 253 3.29 16.63 13.71
N PRO A 254 2.24 16.93 14.53
CA PRO A 254 1.74 16.02 15.53
C PRO A 254 0.98 14.85 14.92
N TRP A 255 0.75 13.82 15.72
CA TRP A 255 -0.21 12.76 15.38
C TRP A 255 -1.63 13.32 15.28
N SER A 256 -2.37 12.79 14.34
CA SER A 256 -3.79 13.10 14.15
C SER A 256 -4.60 11.80 14.13
N ALA A 257 -5.90 11.90 14.46
CA ALA A 257 -6.82 10.76 14.36
C ALA A 257 -6.80 10.11 12.95
N LYS A 258 -6.62 10.93 11.90
CA LYS A 258 -6.52 10.44 10.51
C LYS A 258 -5.22 9.69 10.23
N ALA A 259 -4.12 10.05 10.90
CA ALA A 259 -2.87 9.31 10.78
C ALA A 259 -2.97 7.93 11.44
N VAL A 260 -3.58 7.86 12.62
CA VAL A 260 -3.91 6.61 13.32
C VAL A 260 -4.84 5.75 12.47
N ASP A 261 -5.91 6.33 11.92
CA ASP A 261 -6.87 5.64 11.06
C ASP A 261 -6.21 4.99 9.84
N ARG A 262 -5.31 5.70 9.18
CA ARG A 262 -4.55 5.17 8.05
C ARG A 262 -3.65 3.99 8.42
N ILE A 263 -3.11 3.98 9.63
CA ILE A 263 -2.31 2.85 10.14
C ILE A 263 -3.21 1.65 10.35
N LEU A 264 -4.33 1.82 11.04
CA LEU A 264 -5.27 0.74 11.37
C LEU A 264 -5.91 0.06 10.15
N HIS A 265 -6.00 0.76 9.00
CA HIS A 265 -6.55 0.22 7.74
C HIS A 265 -5.47 -0.30 6.76
N ASN A 266 -4.19 -0.27 7.12
CA ASN A 266 -3.14 -0.58 6.17
C ASN A 266 -2.67 -2.03 6.28
N GLU A 267 -3.02 -2.85 5.31
CA GLU A 267 -2.69 -4.28 5.24
C GLU A 267 -1.18 -4.57 5.13
N VAL A 268 -0.35 -3.56 4.90
CA VAL A 268 1.12 -3.71 4.94
C VAL A 268 1.58 -4.27 6.29
N TYR A 269 0.89 -3.97 7.39
CA TYR A 269 1.27 -4.46 8.72
C TYR A 269 1.10 -5.96 8.94
N ILE A 270 0.36 -6.65 8.06
CA ILE A 270 0.21 -8.11 8.04
C ILE A 270 1.04 -8.79 6.94
N GLY A 271 2.06 -8.10 6.41
CA GLY A 271 2.93 -8.65 5.36
C GLY A 271 2.37 -8.57 3.95
N LYS A 272 1.21 -7.90 3.73
CA LYS A 272 0.59 -7.73 2.40
C LYS A 272 0.97 -6.41 1.77
N LEU A 273 1.39 -6.42 0.51
CA LEU A 273 1.58 -5.20 -0.28
C LEU A 273 0.36 -4.94 -1.16
N VAL A 274 -0.34 -3.84 -0.90
CA VAL A 274 -1.47 -3.36 -1.71
C VAL A 274 -1.04 -2.10 -2.46
N GLN A 275 -0.78 -2.25 -3.74
CA GLN A 275 -0.23 -1.20 -4.60
C GLN A 275 -1.13 -0.91 -5.80
N GLY A 276 -0.83 0.15 -6.56
CA GLY A 276 -1.63 0.51 -7.74
C GLY A 276 -2.94 1.24 -7.45
N LYS A 277 -3.19 1.69 -6.21
CA LYS A 277 -4.42 2.40 -5.78
C LYS A 277 -4.70 3.69 -6.56
N THR A 278 -3.66 4.30 -7.15
CA THR A 278 -3.79 5.51 -7.97
C THR A 278 -2.98 5.40 -9.25
N ARG A 279 -3.46 6.04 -10.33
CA ARG A 279 -2.71 6.20 -11.58
C ARG A 279 -2.78 7.65 -12.08
N ARG A 280 -1.76 8.10 -12.78
CA ARG A 280 -1.85 9.37 -13.51
C ARG A 280 -2.68 9.16 -14.77
N LEU A 281 -3.54 10.13 -15.09
CA LEU A 281 -4.39 10.08 -16.27
C LEU A 281 -3.53 10.03 -17.54
N ASP A 282 -2.57 10.95 -17.63
CA ASP A 282 -1.64 11.07 -18.74
C ASP A 282 -0.24 11.45 -18.22
N TYR A 283 0.81 11.23 -19.00
CA TYR A 283 2.19 11.61 -18.66
C TYR A 283 2.37 13.12 -18.55
N ARG A 284 1.55 13.92 -19.26
CA ARG A 284 1.52 15.39 -19.23
C ARG A 284 0.83 15.93 -17.99
N SER A 285 -0.08 15.17 -17.37
CA SER A 285 -0.90 15.63 -16.25
C SER A 285 -0.32 15.21 -14.91
N LYS A 286 -0.27 16.14 -13.94
CA LYS A 286 0.01 15.83 -12.54
C LYS A 286 -1.19 15.21 -11.82
N LYS A 287 -2.39 15.24 -12.42
CA LYS A 287 -3.64 14.79 -11.81
C LYS A 287 -3.63 13.28 -11.67
N LYS A 288 -3.83 12.80 -10.44
CA LYS A 288 -3.99 11.38 -10.11
C LYS A 288 -5.47 11.05 -10.04
N MET A 289 -5.83 9.85 -10.52
CA MET A 289 -7.16 9.28 -10.35
C MET A 289 -7.07 8.00 -9.53
N ASN A 290 -8.13 7.70 -8.76
CA ASN A 290 -8.24 6.46 -8.03
C ASN A 290 -8.52 5.31 -8.99
N VAL A 291 -7.92 4.17 -8.70
CA VAL A 291 -8.14 2.92 -9.42
C VAL A 291 -9.16 2.10 -8.64
N PRO A 292 -10.15 1.47 -9.29
CA PRO A 292 -11.09 0.57 -8.62
C PRO A 292 -10.35 -0.55 -7.87
N MET A 293 -10.92 -1.00 -6.76
CA MET A 293 -10.28 -1.98 -5.85
C MET A 293 -9.95 -3.31 -6.57
N ARG A 294 -10.79 -3.73 -7.52
CA ARG A 294 -10.59 -4.92 -8.35
C ARG A 294 -9.30 -4.89 -9.19
N ASP A 295 -8.77 -3.70 -9.48
CA ASP A 295 -7.58 -3.48 -10.30
C ASP A 295 -6.33 -3.21 -9.44
N TRP A 296 -6.43 -3.29 -8.11
CA TRP A 296 -5.28 -3.16 -7.23
C TRP A 296 -4.38 -4.38 -7.33
N VAL A 297 -3.10 -4.19 -7.15
CA VAL A 297 -2.13 -5.29 -7.09
C VAL A 297 -1.90 -5.62 -5.62
N ILE A 298 -2.36 -6.81 -5.22
CA ILE A 298 -2.22 -7.33 -3.86
C ILE A 298 -1.27 -8.53 -3.94
N VAL A 299 -0.23 -8.51 -3.11
CA VAL A 299 0.73 -9.61 -2.99
C VAL A 299 0.94 -9.91 -1.51
N ASP A 300 0.70 -11.16 -1.13
CA ASP A 300 0.84 -11.63 0.25
C ASP A 300 2.29 -12.01 0.58
N ASN A 301 2.63 -12.00 1.86
CA ASN A 301 3.92 -12.49 2.40
C ASN A 301 5.16 -11.86 1.73
N THR A 302 5.12 -10.57 1.44
CA THR A 302 6.23 -9.85 0.79
C THR A 302 7.31 -9.39 1.78
N HIS A 303 6.97 -9.28 3.05
CA HIS A 303 7.83 -8.79 4.14
C HIS A 303 7.30 -9.28 5.49
N GLU A 304 8.11 -9.15 6.53
CA GLU A 304 7.76 -9.53 7.89
C GLU A 304 6.57 -8.72 8.42
N ALA A 305 5.57 -9.39 8.99
CA ALA A 305 4.40 -8.77 9.57
C ALA A 305 4.71 -8.18 10.95
N ILE A 306 4.30 -6.93 11.21
CA ILE A 306 4.39 -6.29 12.54
C ILE A 306 3.21 -6.72 13.42
N ILE A 307 2.05 -6.95 12.80
CA ILE A 307 0.79 -7.28 13.48
C ILE A 307 0.31 -8.65 13.00
N PRO A 308 -0.06 -9.56 13.90
CA PRO A 308 -0.71 -10.80 13.53
C PRO A 308 -2.01 -10.58 12.77
N ALA A 309 -2.30 -11.43 11.78
CA ALA A 309 -3.50 -11.28 10.93
C ALA A 309 -4.80 -11.26 11.75
N GLU A 310 -4.88 -12.09 12.81
CA GLU A 310 -6.03 -12.14 13.72
C GLU A 310 -6.28 -10.80 14.43
N GLN A 311 -5.22 -10.16 14.93
CA GLN A 311 -5.34 -8.86 15.58
C GLN A 311 -5.76 -7.76 14.60
N PHE A 312 -5.26 -7.82 13.37
CA PHE A 312 -5.64 -6.87 12.32
C PHE A 312 -7.12 -7.03 11.98
N GLU A 313 -7.60 -8.25 11.82
CA GLU A 313 -8.99 -8.56 11.51
C GLU A 313 -9.93 -8.12 12.65
N LEU A 314 -9.53 -8.36 13.90
CA LEU A 314 -10.28 -7.88 15.07
C LEU A 314 -10.40 -6.35 15.05
N VAL A 315 -9.31 -5.63 14.79
CA VAL A 315 -9.33 -4.17 14.69
C VAL A 315 -10.19 -3.70 13.52
N ARG A 316 -10.18 -4.39 12.37
CA ARG A 316 -11.04 -4.09 11.23
C ARG A 316 -12.52 -4.16 11.63
N ARG A 317 -12.93 -5.22 12.33
CA ARG A 317 -14.31 -5.36 12.87
C ARG A 317 -14.64 -4.27 13.89
N ILE A 318 -13.71 -3.93 14.77
CA ILE A 318 -13.90 -2.81 15.73
C ILE A 318 -14.14 -1.50 14.97
N LEU A 319 -13.42 -1.23 13.90
CA LEU A 319 -13.58 -0.01 13.09
C LEU A 319 -14.91 0.04 12.35
N GLU A 320 -15.42 -1.09 11.86
CA GLU A 320 -16.72 -1.20 11.20
C GLU A 320 -17.89 -0.95 12.18
N THR A 321 -17.72 -1.37 13.44
CA THR A 321 -18.73 -1.22 14.49
C THR A 321 -18.58 0.04 15.33
N GLU A 322 -17.48 0.80 15.16
CA GLU A 322 -17.17 1.95 15.98
C GLU A 322 -18.21 3.05 15.85
N THR A 323 -18.65 3.53 17.00
CA THR A 323 -19.57 4.65 17.12
C THR A 323 -18.90 5.80 17.89
N ARG A 324 -19.62 6.93 18.02
CA ARG A 324 -19.11 8.11 18.73
C ARG A 324 -18.83 7.79 20.20
N ARG A 325 -17.69 8.27 20.71
CA ARG A 325 -17.38 8.20 22.14
C ARG A 325 -18.31 9.10 22.97
N PRO A 326 -18.59 8.75 24.23
CA PRO A 326 -19.20 9.68 25.17
C PRO A 326 -18.26 10.87 25.46
N ASN A 327 -18.82 12.06 25.65
CA ASN A 327 -18.02 13.24 26.04
C ASN A 327 -17.23 12.96 27.33
N GLY A 328 -15.94 13.25 27.32
CA GLY A 328 -15.05 13.07 28.47
C GLY A 328 -14.55 11.63 28.71
N ALA A 329 -14.93 10.66 27.87
CA ALA A 329 -14.41 9.29 27.97
C ALA A 329 -13.25 9.05 26.99
N GLU A 330 -12.23 8.31 27.41
CA GLU A 330 -11.11 7.90 26.54
C GLU A 330 -11.49 6.73 25.65
N THR A 331 -12.41 5.87 26.10
CA THR A 331 -12.83 4.63 25.43
C THR A 331 -14.25 4.71 24.88
N VAL A 332 -14.53 3.91 23.87
CA VAL A 332 -15.86 3.69 23.33
C VAL A 332 -16.69 2.85 24.33
N ALA A 333 -17.98 3.13 24.48
CA ALA A 333 -18.83 2.37 25.38
C ALA A 333 -18.90 0.87 24.96
N LEU A 334 -18.98 -0.03 25.95
CA LEU A 334 -18.86 -1.47 25.77
C LEU A 334 -19.78 -2.03 24.68
N PHE A 335 -21.06 -1.65 24.69
CA PHE A 335 -22.07 -2.14 23.74
C PHE A 335 -22.31 -1.21 22.55
N ALA A 336 -21.49 -0.16 22.36
CA ALA A 336 -21.70 0.78 21.27
C ALA A 336 -21.60 0.09 19.90
N GLY A 337 -22.63 0.30 19.07
CA GLY A 337 -22.72 -0.29 17.73
C GLY A 337 -23.42 -1.65 17.63
N PHE A 338 -23.69 -2.31 18.76
CA PHE A 338 -24.31 -3.64 18.82
C PHE A 338 -25.79 -3.63 19.22
N LEU A 339 -26.30 -2.50 19.78
CA LEU A 339 -27.62 -2.42 20.36
C LEU A 339 -28.66 -1.90 19.37
N TYR A 340 -29.69 -2.69 19.15
CA TYR A 340 -30.83 -2.38 18.28
C TYR A 340 -32.15 -2.58 19.02
N CYS A 341 -33.17 -1.84 18.61
CA CYS A 341 -34.51 -2.07 19.04
C CYS A 341 -35.16 -3.19 18.24
N GLY A 342 -35.59 -4.27 18.87
CA GLY A 342 -36.24 -5.39 18.21
C GLY A 342 -37.59 -5.05 17.58
N ASP A 343 -38.27 -4.00 18.07
CA ASP A 343 -39.59 -3.64 17.56
C ASP A 343 -39.54 -2.71 16.35
N CYS A 344 -38.56 -1.79 16.28
CA CYS A 344 -38.47 -0.81 15.18
C CYS A 344 -37.14 -0.83 14.39
N GLY A 345 -36.20 -1.71 14.73
CA GLY A 345 -34.89 -1.83 14.07
C GLY A 345 -33.91 -0.66 14.33
N SER A 346 -34.35 0.40 15.02
CA SER A 346 -33.50 1.56 15.27
C SER A 346 -32.43 1.27 16.31
N ARG A 347 -31.28 1.95 16.23
CA ARG A 347 -30.21 1.81 17.24
C ARG A 347 -30.60 2.34 18.59
N LEU A 348 -30.17 1.68 19.67
CA LEU A 348 -30.27 2.23 21.01
C LEU A 348 -29.10 3.17 21.30
N VAL A 349 -29.42 4.32 21.91
CA VAL A 349 -28.45 5.36 22.23
C VAL A 349 -28.20 5.37 23.74
N ARG A 350 -26.93 5.39 24.12
CA ARG A 350 -26.49 5.53 25.51
C ARG A 350 -26.85 6.90 26.05
N ARG A 351 -27.50 6.94 27.23
CA ARG A 351 -27.90 8.13 27.93
C ARG A 351 -27.38 8.11 29.37
N LEU A 352 -27.12 9.31 29.87
CA LEU A 352 -26.76 9.54 31.28
C LEU A 352 -27.92 10.25 31.97
N ALA A 353 -28.38 9.72 33.09
CA ALA A 353 -29.31 10.40 33.98
C ALA A 353 -28.66 10.59 35.34
N SER A 354 -28.94 11.72 35.97
CA SER A 354 -28.53 12.00 37.35
C SER A 354 -29.77 12.04 38.23
N TYR A 355 -29.79 11.22 39.25
CA TYR A 355 -30.88 11.22 40.25
C TYR A 355 -30.28 11.14 41.65
N LYS A 356 -30.63 12.06 42.52
CA LYS A 356 -30.13 12.16 43.92
C LYS A 356 -28.59 12.08 43.99
N GLY A 357 -27.88 12.81 43.12
CA GLY A 357 -26.41 12.85 43.10
C GLY A 357 -25.73 11.61 42.50
N LYS A 358 -26.46 10.54 42.18
CA LYS A 358 -25.94 9.34 41.52
C LYS A 358 -26.16 9.42 40.00
N ARG A 359 -25.14 9.02 39.22
CA ARG A 359 -25.21 8.94 37.75
C ARG A 359 -25.59 7.53 37.33
N TYR A 360 -26.60 7.43 36.48
CA TYR A 360 -27.08 6.17 35.90
C TYR A 360 -26.88 6.18 34.40
N VAL A 361 -26.42 5.07 33.88
CA VAL A 361 -26.30 4.83 32.44
C VAL A 361 -27.47 3.96 32.00
N TYR A 362 -28.10 4.33 30.91
CA TYR A 362 -29.16 3.54 30.29
C TYR A 362 -29.14 3.68 28.78
N TYR A 363 -29.76 2.72 28.11
CA TYR A 363 -29.90 2.68 26.65
C TYR A 363 -31.35 2.96 26.29
N GLN A 364 -31.57 3.84 25.31
CA GLN A 364 -32.90 4.26 24.86
C GLN A 364 -33.00 4.14 23.35
N CYS A 365 -34.12 3.66 22.83
CA CYS A 365 -34.39 3.58 21.40
C CYS A 365 -34.37 4.99 20.77
N SER A 366 -33.61 5.13 19.66
CA SER A 366 -33.53 6.39 18.92
C SER A 366 -34.81 6.69 18.13
N GLY A 367 -35.52 5.65 17.66
CA GLY A 367 -36.77 5.76 16.92
C GLY A 367 -37.91 6.39 17.74
N SER A 368 -38.01 6.04 19.03
CA SER A 368 -39.03 6.61 19.93
C SER A 368 -38.89 8.13 20.16
N LYS A 369 -37.68 8.68 19.87
CA LYS A 369 -37.39 10.11 20.03
C LYS A 369 -37.57 10.92 18.75
N GLN A 370 -37.24 10.31 17.58
CA GLN A 370 -37.31 11.01 16.29
C GLN A 370 -38.74 11.11 15.75
N ASN A 371 -39.53 10.06 15.93
CA ASN A 371 -40.94 10.03 15.54
C ASN A 371 -41.79 9.60 16.75
N LYS A 372 -42.43 10.54 17.43
CA LYS A 372 -43.36 10.25 18.52
C LYS A 372 -44.48 9.35 17.99
N GLY A 373 -44.51 8.08 18.39
CA GLY A 373 -45.49 7.09 17.98
C GLY A 373 -44.98 5.93 17.13
N SER A 374 -43.72 5.98 16.63
CA SER A 374 -43.15 4.89 15.82
C SER A 374 -42.62 3.72 16.66
N CYS A 375 -42.40 3.92 17.93
CA CYS A 375 -41.91 2.88 18.86
C CYS A 375 -42.21 3.27 20.32
N THR A 376 -42.42 2.26 21.17
CA THR A 376 -42.52 2.44 22.62
C THR A 376 -41.14 2.79 23.20
N SER A 377 -41.14 3.51 24.36
CA SER A 377 -39.87 3.92 24.97
C SER A 377 -39.21 2.74 25.68
N HIS A 378 -38.17 2.19 25.07
CA HIS A 378 -37.36 1.17 25.71
C HIS A 378 -36.24 1.84 26.51
N ASN A 379 -36.18 1.57 27.80
CA ASN A 379 -35.17 2.08 28.73
C ASN A 379 -34.52 0.90 29.47
N LEU A 380 -33.33 0.48 29.01
CA LEU A 380 -32.59 -0.60 29.65
C LEU A 380 -31.36 -0.03 30.39
N ARG A 381 -31.22 -0.35 31.69
CA ARG A 381 -30.02 0.04 32.45
C ARG A 381 -28.78 -0.74 31.99
N ASP A 382 -27.66 -0.04 31.95
CA ASP A 382 -26.36 -0.60 31.55
C ASP A 382 -25.96 -1.82 32.40
N GLU A 383 -26.11 -1.75 33.73
CA GLU A 383 -25.83 -2.84 34.66
C GLU A 383 -26.67 -4.11 34.38
N LYS A 384 -27.98 -3.90 34.09
CA LYS A 384 -28.88 -5.02 33.75
C LYS A 384 -28.47 -5.67 32.43
N LEU A 385 -28.19 -4.86 31.41
CA LEU A 385 -27.70 -5.35 30.12
C LEU A 385 -26.37 -6.11 30.25
N TYR A 386 -25.42 -5.54 31.02
CA TYR A 386 -24.16 -6.18 31.30
C TYR A 386 -24.33 -7.59 31.87
N ASN A 387 -25.16 -7.74 32.88
CA ASN A 387 -25.39 -9.05 33.52
C ASN A 387 -26.06 -10.04 32.56
N ILE A 388 -27.05 -9.60 31.77
CA ILE A 388 -27.72 -10.45 30.77
C ILE A 388 -26.70 -10.96 29.75
N VAL A 389 -25.91 -10.04 29.17
CA VAL A 389 -24.91 -10.38 28.14
C VAL A 389 -23.81 -11.27 28.72
N ARG A 390 -23.36 -11.01 29.96
CA ARG A 390 -22.36 -11.82 30.64
C ARG A 390 -22.83 -13.26 30.80
N ASN A 391 -24.04 -13.45 31.33
CA ASN A 391 -24.59 -14.78 31.56
C ASN A 391 -24.79 -15.54 30.23
N ALA A 392 -25.29 -14.84 29.21
CA ALA A 392 -25.48 -15.42 27.88
C ALA A 392 -24.16 -15.82 27.23
N LEU A 393 -23.13 -14.97 27.30
CA LEU A 393 -21.78 -15.30 26.80
C LEU A 393 -21.15 -16.48 27.56
N GLN A 394 -21.28 -16.49 28.90
CA GLN A 394 -20.75 -17.58 29.72
C GLN A 394 -21.41 -18.90 29.35
N MET A 395 -22.72 -18.93 29.22
CA MET A 395 -23.47 -20.12 28.82
C MET A 395 -23.09 -20.58 27.40
N GLN A 396 -23.00 -19.64 26.45
CA GLN A 396 -22.63 -19.94 25.07
C GLN A 396 -21.20 -20.53 24.97
N ILE A 397 -20.24 -19.92 25.68
CA ILE A 397 -18.85 -20.41 25.71
C ILE A 397 -18.81 -21.81 26.32
N GLN A 398 -19.54 -22.05 27.40
CA GLN A 398 -19.57 -23.37 28.06
C GLN A 398 -20.13 -24.43 27.11
N ILE A 399 -21.27 -24.20 26.47
CA ILE A 399 -21.90 -25.16 25.54
C ILE A 399 -20.94 -25.47 24.39
N VAL A 400 -20.41 -24.45 23.73
CA VAL A 400 -19.51 -24.65 22.58
C VAL A 400 -18.24 -25.39 22.96
N MET A 401 -17.71 -25.15 24.16
CA MET A 401 -16.48 -25.82 24.61
C MET A 401 -16.73 -27.26 25.00
N GLU A 402 -17.85 -27.57 25.65
CA GLU A 402 -18.22 -28.96 26.01
C GLU A 402 -18.42 -29.82 24.75
N GLU A 403 -19.14 -29.29 23.75
CA GLU A 403 -19.38 -29.97 22.49
C GLU A 403 -18.08 -30.15 21.68
N ALA A 404 -17.21 -29.14 21.66
CA ALA A 404 -15.92 -29.19 20.99
C ALA A 404 -14.98 -30.24 21.61
N GLU A 405 -14.93 -30.32 22.94
CA GLU A 405 -14.13 -31.34 23.66
C GLU A 405 -14.65 -32.77 23.35
N PHE A 406 -15.96 -32.91 23.19
CA PHE A 406 -16.56 -34.18 22.81
C PHE A 406 -16.23 -34.61 21.37
N VAL A 407 -16.32 -33.69 20.40
CA VAL A 407 -15.91 -33.94 19.00
C VAL A 407 -14.44 -34.36 18.93
N GLU A 408 -13.58 -33.65 19.64
CA GLU A 408 -12.15 -33.92 19.65
C GLU A 408 -11.85 -35.30 20.26
N SER A 409 -12.57 -35.70 21.33
CA SER A 409 -12.43 -37.02 21.96
C SER A 409 -12.83 -38.17 21.01
N ILE A 410 -13.92 -37.98 20.24
CA ILE A 410 -14.37 -38.95 19.22
C ILE A 410 -13.35 -39.06 18.09
N ARG A 411 -12.83 -37.96 17.64
CA ARG A 411 -11.84 -37.87 16.54
C ARG A 411 -10.53 -38.57 16.93
N GLN A 412 -10.06 -38.35 18.15
CA GLN A 412 -8.87 -39.02 18.69
C GLN A 412 -9.07 -40.52 18.90
N ALA A 413 -10.29 -40.94 19.24
CA ALA A 413 -10.58 -42.37 19.49
C ALA A 413 -10.66 -43.23 18.21
N GLN A 414 -11.07 -42.67 17.08
CA GLN A 414 -11.53 -43.48 15.95
C GLN A 414 -10.54 -43.70 14.79
N GLN A 415 -9.60 -42.83 14.45
CA GLN A 415 -8.82 -43.05 13.21
C GLN A 415 -7.36 -42.61 13.22
N GLU A 416 -6.96 -41.60 13.94
CA GLU A 416 -5.61 -41.01 13.82
C GLU A 416 -4.47 -41.91 14.31
N PRO A 417 -4.59 -42.61 15.45
CA PRO A 417 -3.48 -43.42 15.90
C PRO A 417 -3.15 -44.62 14.99
N TYR A 418 -4.16 -45.17 14.31
CA TYR A 418 -3.96 -46.31 13.42
C TYR A 418 -3.31 -45.86 12.09
N ARG A 419 -3.79 -44.79 11.51
CA ARG A 419 -3.26 -44.22 10.26
C ARG A 419 -1.84 -43.70 10.45
N MET A 420 -1.55 -43.01 11.55
CA MET A 420 -0.22 -42.56 11.93
C MET A 420 0.75 -43.75 12.11
N ARG A 421 0.38 -44.76 12.87
CA ARG A 421 1.20 -45.97 13.07
C ARG A 421 1.47 -46.71 11.76
N ARG A 422 0.51 -46.72 10.84
CA ARG A 422 0.67 -47.30 9.50
C ARG A 422 1.70 -46.54 8.67
N ILE A 423 1.60 -45.20 8.61
CA ILE A 423 2.53 -44.35 7.89
C ILE A 423 3.95 -44.47 8.47
N GLU A 424 4.09 -44.41 9.79
CA GLU A 424 5.39 -44.56 10.44
C GLU A 424 6.02 -45.94 10.19
N ARG A 425 5.20 -46.98 10.10
CA ARG A 425 5.68 -48.34 9.76
C ARG A 425 6.18 -48.38 8.33
N GLN A 426 5.46 -47.78 7.39
CA GLN A 426 5.84 -47.71 5.99
C GLN A 426 7.14 -46.91 5.79
N ILE A 427 7.29 -45.74 6.46
CA ILE A 427 8.53 -44.96 6.43
C ILE A 427 9.71 -45.78 6.92
N ARG A 428 9.57 -46.45 8.07
CA ARG A 428 10.62 -47.31 8.62
C ARG A 428 11.01 -48.45 7.67
N GLN A 429 10.04 -49.10 7.02
CA GLN A 429 10.29 -50.15 6.05
C GLN A 429 11.05 -49.65 4.84
N LEU A 430 10.59 -48.54 4.21
CA LEU A 430 11.25 -47.96 3.05
C LEU A 430 12.66 -47.44 3.36
N THR A 431 12.87 -46.88 4.54
CA THR A 431 14.20 -46.45 5.01
C THR A 431 15.15 -47.65 5.16
N ALA A 432 14.67 -48.77 5.68
CA ALA A 432 15.47 -50.01 5.80
C ALA A 432 15.81 -50.58 4.40
N GLU A 433 14.85 -50.59 3.47
CA GLU A 433 15.07 -51.04 2.09
C GLU A 433 16.05 -50.13 1.34
N LYS A 434 15.95 -48.80 1.51
CA LYS A 434 16.93 -47.83 0.98
C LYS A 434 18.33 -48.10 1.49
N ALA A 435 18.51 -48.26 2.83
CA ALA A 435 19.80 -48.54 3.44
C ALA A 435 20.40 -49.86 2.93
N ARG A 436 19.57 -50.91 2.76
CA ARG A 436 19.99 -52.17 2.16
C ARG A 436 20.47 -52.00 0.71
N THR A 437 19.75 -51.24 -0.08
CA THR A 437 20.10 -50.95 -1.50
C THR A 437 21.37 -50.13 -1.60
N GLN A 438 21.58 -49.17 -0.70
CA GLN A 438 22.81 -48.40 -0.60
C GLN A 438 24.02 -49.29 -0.28
N GLY A 439 23.88 -50.20 0.71
CA GLY A 439 24.93 -51.16 1.03
C GLY A 439 25.30 -52.13 -0.11
N ILE A 440 24.30 -52.52 -0.94
CA ILE A 440 24.56 -53.28 -2.17
C ILE A 440 25.33 -52.46 -3.18
N LYS A 441 24.97 -51.19 -3.37
CA LYS A 441 25.63 -50.23 -4.27
C LYS A 441 27.08 -49.98 -3.86
N GLU A 442 27.37 -49.90 -2.56
CA GLU A 442 28.76 -49.77 -2.06
C GLU A 442 29.60 -51.02 -2.34
N LYS A 443 29.04 -52.23 -2.16
CA LYS A 443 29.71 -53.48 -2.51
C LYS A 443 30.01 -53.60 -4.01
N LEU A 444 29.11 -53.13 -4.86
CA LEU A 444 29.30 -53.09 -6.32
C LEU A 444 30.56 -52.31 -6.74
N TYR A 445 30.90 -51.27 -5.97
CA TYR A 445 32.12 -50.53 -6.18
C TYR A 445 33.39 -51.33 -5.85
N GLY A 446 33.32 -52.15 -4.78
CA GLY A 446 34.38 -53.09 -4.41
C GLY A 446 34.59 -54.16 -5.47
N ASP A 447 33.50 -54.81 -5.90
CA ASP A 447 33.54 -55.88 -6.91
C ASP A 447 34.07 -55.38 -8.28
N TYR A 448 33.79 -54.13 -8.61
CA TYR A 448 34.38 -53.48 -9.80
C TYR A 448 35.89 -53.20 -9.64
N ALA A 449 36.31 -52.75 -8.45
CA ALA A 449 37.70 -52.44 -8.15
C ALA A 449 38.57 -53.73 -8.12
N GLU A 450 37.96 -54.87 -7.77
CA GLU A 450 38.57 -56.22 -7.78
C GLU A 450 38.49 -56.95 -9.13
N GLU A 451 38.06 -56.24 -10.21
CA GLU A 451 37.89 -56.76 -11.57
C GLU A 451 36.91 -57.95 -11.72
N ILE A 452 36.00 -58.12 -10.72
CA ILE A 452 34.96 -59.16 -10.74
C ILE A 452 33.81 -58.79 -11.69
N LEU A 453 33.57 -57.47 -11.86
CA LEU A 453 32.52 -56.90 -12.73
C LEU A 453 33.13 -56.19 -13.93
N THR A 454 32.49 -56.34 -15.09
CA THR A 454 32.86 -55.51 -16.27
C THR A 454 32.40 -54.06 -16.07
N ARG A 455 33.03 -53.13 -16.78
CA ARG A 455 32.66 -51.72 -16.74
C ARG A 455 31.20 -51.51 -17.16
N GLU A 456 30.71 -52.26 -18.11
CA GLU A 456 29.33 -52.17 -18.62
C GLU A 456 28.34 -52.67 -17.61
N ASP A 457 28.60 -53.80 -16.94
CA ASP A 457 27.75 -54.33 -15.87
C ASP A 457 27.72 -53.40 -14.67
N PHE A 458 28.87 -52.84 -14.28
CA PHE A 458 28.95 -51.87 -13.19
C PHE A 458 28.09 -50.63 -13.48
N LEU A 459 28.16 -50.05 -14.67
CA LEU A 459 27.35 -48.87 -15.04
C LEU A 459 25.87 -49.19 -15.02
N ASN A 460 25.45 -50.32 -15.56
CA ASN A 460 24.07 -50.76 -15.63
C ASN A 460 23.49 -50.97 -14.21
N TYR A 461 24.19 -51.70 -13.35
CA TYR A 461 23.74 -51.91 -11.99
C TYR A 461 23.76 -50.65 -11.13
N ASN A 462 24.77 -49.79 -11.30
CA ASN A 462 24.87 -48.54 -10.60
C ASN A 462 23.69 -47.60 -10.95
N GLU A 463 23.31 -47.55 -12.22
CA GLU A 463 22.14 -46.78 -12.69
C GLU A 463 20.83 -47.35 -12.11
N LEU A 464 20.67 -48.69 -12.15
CA LEU A 464 19.51 -49.40 -11.62
C LEU A 464 19.29 -49.09 -10.12
N TYR A 465 20.36 -49.26 -9.31
CA TYR A 465 20.27 -49.03 -7.87
C TYR A 465 20.13 -47.56 -7.54
N SER A 466 20.70 -46.64 -8.32
CA SER A 466 20.50 -45.20 -8.15
C SER A 466 19.05 -44.81 -8.35
N LYS A 467 18.42 -45.25 -9.45
CA LYS A 467 16.97 -45.04 -9.69
C LYS A 467 16.08 -45.58 -8.58
N ARG A 468 16.44 -46.74 -8.03
CA ARG A 468 15.70 -47.38 -6.94
C ARG A 468 15.81 -46.60 -5.63
N ILE A 469 16.98 -46.05 -5.32
CA ILE A 469 17.22 -45.19 -4.17
C ILE A 469 16.40 -43.88 -4.30
N GLU A 470 16.40 -43.24 -5.48
CA GLU A 470 15.61 -42.04 -5.77
C GLU A 470 14.09 -42.31 -5.61
N GLU A 471 13.64 -43.50 -6.02
CA GLU A 471 12.24 -43.89 -5.86
C GLU A 471 11.84 -44.07 -4.38
N TYR A 472 12.72 -44.64 -3.58
CA TYR A 472 12.51 -44.73 -2.13
C TYR A 472 12.50 -43.36 -1.47
N ASP A 473 13.40 -42.45 -1.84
CA ASP A 473 13.44 -41.08 -1.32
C ASP A 473 12.16 -40.31 -1.65
N ARG A 474 11.67 -40.42 -2.88
CA ARG A 474 10.40 -39.81 -3.25
C ARG A 474 9.24 -40.34 -2.40
N LYS A 475 9.10 -41.66 -2.25
CA LYS A 475 8.04 -42.28 -1.45
C LYS A 475 8.12 -41.91 0.05
N ILE A 476 9.33 -41.83 0.60
CA ILE A 476 9.55 -41.41 1.98
C ILE A 476 9.12 -39.94 2.14
N THR A 477 9.52 -39.06 1.23
CA THR A 477 9.13 -37.63 1.25
C THR A 477 7.62 -37.45 1.15
N GLU A 478 6.95 -38.22 0.29
CA GLU A 478 5.47 -38.16 0.14
C GLU A 478 4.78 -38.64 1.46
N LEU A 479 5.26 -39.70 2.09
CA LEU A 479 4.71 -40.19 3.36
C LEU A 479 5.02 -39.27 4.54
N GLU A 480 6.17 -38.60 4.56
CA GLU A 480 6.52 -37.58 5.54
C GLU A 480 5.64 -36.35 5.41
N ALA A 481 5.34 -35.92 4.19
CA ALA A 481 4.39 -34.83 3.92
C ALA A 481 2.97 -35.21 4.37
N GLU A 482 2.52 -36.46 4.09
CA GLU A 482 1.23 -36.97 4.60
C GLU A 482 1.18 -37.01 6.12
N ARG A 483 2.26 -37.45 6.78
CA ARG A 483 2.41 -37.45 8.25
C ARG A 483 2.31 -36.04 8.81
N GLN A 484 3.00 -35.08 8.20
CA GLN A 484 2.99 -33.68 8.61
C GLN A 484 1.61 -33.04 8.41
N ASN A 485 0.92 -33.33 7.32
CA ASN A 485 -0.45 -32.89 7.07
C ASN A 485 -1.44 -33.43 8.09
N LEU A 486 -1.27 -34.68 8.56
CA LEU A 486 -2.09 -35.26 9.61
C LEU A 486 -1.80 -34.65 11.00
N GLN A 487 -0.55 -34.24 11.25
CA GLN A 487 -0.16 -33.56 12.50
C GLN A 487 -0.55 -32.08 12.50
N THR A 488 -0.54 -31.44 11.33
CA THR A 488 -0.88 -30.03 11.15
C THR A 488 -2.25 -29.84 10.52
N ALA A 489 -3.13 -30.87 10.58
CA ALA A 489 -4.49 -30.73 10.06
C ALA A 489 -5.09 -29.44 10.62
N PRO A 490 -5.41 -28.43 9.77
CA PRO A 490 -5.97 -27.18 10.24
C PRO A 490 -7.17 -27.51 11.11
N ASN A 491 -7.29 -26.79 12.22
CA ASN A 491 -8.45 -26.89 13.11
C ASN A 491 -9.69 -26.90 12.22
N ALA A 492 -10.43 -28.00 12.19
CA ALA A 492 -11.60 -28.13 11.31
C ALA A 492 -12.61 -27.00 11.57
N TYR A 493 -12.49 -26.37 12.74
CA TYR A 493 -13.35 -25.31 13.23
C TYR A 493 -12.52 -24.16 13.78
N PRO A 494 -12.01 -23.25 12.93
CA PRO A 494 -11.19 -22.11 13.36
C PRO A 494 -11.87 -21.21 14.39
N PHE A 495 -13.20 -21.16 14.40
CA PHE A 495 -13.99 -20.38 15.38
C PHE A 495 -13.82 -20.88 16.82
N LEU A 496 -13.48 -22.15 17.03
CA LEU A 496 -13.25 -22.70 18.37
C LEU A 496 -12.05 -22.03 19.08
N ASP A 497 -11.05 -21.57 18.35
CA ASP A 497 -9.91 -20.86 18.93
C ASP A 497 -10.34 -19.52 19.54
N VAL A 498 -11.34 -18.87 18.94
CA VAL A 498 -11.95 -17.65 19.49
C VAL A 498 -12.65 -17.96 20.83
N TYR A 499 -13.40 -19.06 20.90
CA TYR A 499 -14.06 -19.47 22.15
C TYR A 499 -13.05 -19.94 23.22
N ARG A 500 -12.01 -20.67 22.85
CA ARG A 500 -10.92 -21.09 23.75
C ARG A 500 -10.23 -19.91 24.42
N LYS A 501 -9.99 -18.83 23.68
CA LYS A 501 -9.41 -17.59 24.18
C LYS A 501 -10.19 -16.98 25.34
N TYR A 502 -11.52 -17.15 25.34
CA TYR A 502 -12.44 -16.58 26.33
C TYR A 502 -13.00 -17.61 27.34
N ARG A 503 -12.43 -18.80 27.43
CA ARG A 503 -12.89 -19.88 28.34
C ARG A 503 -13.00 -19.43 29.81
N LYS A 504 -12.07 -18.56 30.28
CA LYS A 504 -12.10 -17.97 31.62
C LYS A 504 -12.69 -16.57 31.53
N LEU A 505 -14.01 -16.49 31.62
CA LEU A 505 -14.73 -15.22 31.59
C LEU A 505 -14.75 -14.59 32.98
N GLU A 506 -13.86 -13.63 33.26
CA GLU A 506 -13.90 -12.81 34.47
C GLU A 506 -14.77 -11.56 34.26
N GLU A 507 -14.46 -10.78 33.23
CA GLU A 507 -15.19 -9.58 32.85
C GLU A 507 -15.41 -9.52 31.34
N ILE A 508 -16.54 -8.90 30.92
CA ILE A 508 -16.79 -8.67 29.51
C ILE A 508 -15.92 -7.52 29.00
N THR A 509 -15.18 -7.79 27.96
CA THR A 509 -14.40 -6.76 27.27
C THR A 509 -15.01 -6.44 25.89
N ARG A 510 -14.72 -5.24 25.36
CA ARG A 510 -15.20 -4.88 24.01
C ARG A 510 -14.71 -5.83 22.91
N PRO A 511 -13.45 -6.31 22.90
CA PRO A 511 -13.00 -7.34 21.95
C PRO A 511 -13.89 -8.59 21.94
N MET A 512 -14.26 -9.09 23.12
CA MET A 512 -15.15 -10.26 23.23
C MET A 512 -16.49 -10.03 22.54
N ILE A 513 -17.10 -8.87 22.76
CA ILE A 513 -18.38 -8.52 22.14
C ILE A 513 -18.21 -8.47 20.62
N VAL A 514 -17.13 -7.85 20.12
CA VAL A 514 -16.86 -7.75 18.68
C VAL A 514 -16.60 -9.11 18.04
N GLU A 515 -15.93 -10.01 18.75
CA GLU A 515 -15.59 -11.35 18.24
C GLU A 515 -16.75 -12.34 18.32
N LEU A 516 -17.58 -12.29 19.39
CA LEU A 516 -18.58 -13.31 19.69
C LEU A 516 -20.02 -12.88 19.40
N ILE A 517 -20.33 -11.58 19.38
CA ILE A 517 -21.70 -11.06 19.20
C ILE A 517 -21.83 -10.38 17.86
N GLU A 518 -22.90 -10.66 17.14
CA GLU A 518 -23.26 -9.97 15.91
C GLU A 518 -24.16 -8.76 16.21
N LYS A 519 -25.22 -8.97 16.97
CA LYS A 519 -26.17 -7.93 17.39
C LYS A 519 -26.86 -8.29 18.71
N ILE A 520 -27.36 -7.26 19.38
CA ILE A 520 -28.17 -7.35 20.60
C ILE A 520 -29.45 -6.58 20.35
N GLU A 521 -30.59 -7.24 20.40
CA GLU A 521 -31.93 -6.66 20.18
C GLU A 521 -32.65 -6.55 21.50
N VAL A 522 -33.20 -5.36 21.77
CA VAL A 522 -33.95 -5.05 22.99
C VAL A 522 -35.40 -4.77 22.59
N TYR A 523 -36.30 -5.57 23.11
CA TYR A 523 -37.76 -5.51 22.88
C TYR A 523 -38.48 -4.84 24.04
N GLU A 524 -39.76 -4.58 23.84
CA GLU A 524 -40.65 -4.12 24.91
C GLU A 524 -40.62 -5.06 26.13
N GLY A 525 -40.75 -4.51 27.33
CA GLY A 525 -40.61 -5.28 28.57
C GLY A 525 -39.17 -5.60 28.97
N ASN A 526 -38.18 -5.05 28.29
CA ASN A 526 -36.73 -5.32 28.49
C ASN A 526 -36.33 -6.76 28.19
N ARG A 527 -37.04 -7.45 27.30
CA ARG A 527 -36.57 -8.72 26.71
C ARG A 527 -35.35 -8.43 25.83
N VAL A 528 -34.30 -9.21 25.98
CA VAL A 528 -33.05 -9.06 25.22
C VAL A 528 -32.79 -10.34 24.45
N GLU A 529 -32.59 -10.20 23.14
CA GLU A 529 -32.14 -11.27 22.27
C GLU A 529 -30.72 -10.98 21.81
N ILE A 530 -29.87 -11.99 21.84
CA ILE A 530 -28.46 -11.90 21.47
C ILE A 530 -28.21 -12.83 20.30
N THR A 531 -27.80 -12.29 19.17
CA THR A 531 -27.34 -13.08 18.04
C THR A 531 -25.83 -13.22 18.15
N PHE A 532 -25.36 -14.46 18.33
CA PHE A 532 -23.94 -14.77 18.37
C PHE A 532 -23.39 -14.93 16.96
N ARG A 533 -22.10 -14.66 16.80
CA ARG A 533 -21.37 -15.02 15.59
C ARG A 533 -21.13 -16.52 15.57
N PHE A 534 -20.86 -17.05 14.39
CA PHE A 534 -20.57 -18.47 14.20
C PHE A 534 -21.77 -19.40 14.51
N GLN A 535 -23.00 -18.90 14.42
CA GLN A 535 -24.19 -19.73 14.66
C GLN A 535 -24.31 -20.87 13.65
N ASP A 536 -24.04 -20.59 12.38
CA ASP A 536 -24.09 -21.60 11.32
C ASP A 536 -22.99 -22.65 11.49
N GLU A 537 -21.78 -22.22 11.81
CA GLU A 537 -20.64 -23.11 12.06
C GLU A 537 -20.85 -23.97 13.32
N ILE A 538 -21.52 -23.42 14.33
CA ILE A 538 -21.91 -24.19 15.54
C ILE A 538 -23.01 -25.20 15.20
N ALA A 539 -23.98 -24.83 14.37
CA ALA A 539 -25.03 -25.72 13.91
C ALA A 539 -24.43 -26.90 13.11
N ASP A 540 -23.51 -26.63 12.20
CA ASP A 540 -22.78 -27.65 11.45
C ASP A 540 -22.01 -28.61 12.37
N LEU A 541 -21.35 -28.07 13.41
CA LEU A 541 -20.68 -28.87 14.44
C LEU A 541 -21.65 -29.81 15.17
N LEU A 542 -22.82 -29.30 15.56
CA LEU A 542 -23.85 -30.07 16.25
C LEU A 542 -24.48 -31.14 15.35
N GLU A 543 -24.69 -30.86 14.06
CA GLU A 543 -25.17 -31.84 13.07
C GLU A 543 -24.15 -32.98 12.87
N GLU A 544 -22.87 -32.66 12.77
CA GLU A 544 -21.82 -33.67 12.66
C GLU A 544 -21.78 -34.58 13.87
N LEU A 545 -22.00 -34.05 15.08
CA LEU A 545 -22.13 -34.81 16.31
C LEU A 545 -23.32 -35.76 16.31
N HIS A 546 -24.49 -35.28 15.92
CA HIS A 546 -25.72 -36.09 15.83
C HIS A 546 -25.55 -37.25 14.86
N GLN A 547 -24.98 -37.03 13.69
CA GLN A 547 -24.72 -38.09 12.70
C GLN A 547 -23.75 -39.15 13.24
N LYS A 548 -22.69 -38.72 13.95
CA LYS A 548 -21.72 -39.63 14.54
C LYS A 548 -22.31 -40.44 15.70
N GLN A 549 -23.19 -39.86 16.51
CA GLN A 549 -23.90 -40.56 17.59
C GLN A 549 -24.88 -41.62 17.05
N MET A 550 -25.59 -41.32 15.98
CA MET A 550 -26.50 -42.26 15.31
C MET A 550 -25.75 -43.45 14.70
N GLY A 551 -24.63 -43.18 13.99
CA GLY A 551 -23.78 -44.23 13.42
C GLY A 551 -23.14 -45.16 14.48
N GLN A 552 -22.86 -44.66 15.70
CA GLN A 552 -22.35 -45.49 16.80
C GLN A 552 -23.43 -46.40 17.41
N ARG A 553 -24.70 -45.98 17.42
CA ARG A 553 -25.82 -46.79 17.89
C ARG A 553 -26.15 -47.94 16.93
N GLU A 554 -26.01 -47.71 15.62
CA GLU A 554 -26.23 -48.74 14.60
C GLU A 554 -25.12 -49.81 14.56
N VAL A 555 -23.90 -49.49 14.97
CA VAL A 555 -22.77 -50.45 15.05
C VAL A 555 -22.76 -51.24 16.37
N SER A 556 -23.52 -50.78 17.38
CA SER A 556 -23.61 -51.42 18.70
C SER A 556 -24.88 -52.25 18.91
N ALA A 557 -25.81 -52.25 17.94
CA ALA A 557 -27.02 -53.07 17.86
C ALA A 557 -26.83 -54.21 16.85
#